data_9bd77c50f9d2d54dac0cfb7dbf4179fa
#
_entry.id   9bd77c50f9d2d54dac0cfb7dbf4179fa
#
_cell.length_a   1.000
_cell.length_b   1.000
_cell.length_c   1.000
_cell.angle_alpha   90.00
_cell.angle_beta   90.00
_cell.angle_gamma   90.00
#
_symmetry.space_group_name_H-M   'P 1'
#
loop_
_entity.id
_entity.type
_entity.pdbx_description
1 polymer ?
#
loop_
_entity_poly.entity_id
_entity_poly.type
_entity_poly.pdbx_seq_one_letter_code
_entity_poly.pdbx_strand_id
1 'polypeptide(L)' 'MDEEKPISLEKYIEDLEHFYKLYSLSDTNGDMAEELMIYECLISWLKELQEYRSKNE' A
#
# COMPACT_ATOMS: atom_id res chain seq x y z
N MET A 1 25.95 -8.16 -1.50
CA MET A 1 25.53 -7.79 -1.68
C MET A 1 24.86 -7.37 -1.90
N ASP A 2 24.50 -7.27 -1.78
CA ASP A 2 23.83 -6.92 -1.93
C ASP A 2 23.40 -6.08 -2.24
N GLU A 3 22.97 -5.83 -2.47
CA GLU A 3 22.56 -4.94 -2.83
C GLU A 3 21.39 -4.68 -2.58
N GLU A 4 21.10 -3.73 -1.95
CA GLU A 4 19.95 -3.43 -1.68
C GLU A 4 19.32 -2.69 -2.75
N LYS A 5 18.40 -3.16 -3.53
CA LYS A 5 17.65 -2.42 -4.46
C LYS A 5 16.52 -1.82 -3.78
N PRO A 6 16.22 -0.57 -4.00
CA PRO A 6 15.04 0.04 -3.41
C PRO A 6 13.81 -0.65 -3.95
N ILE A 7 12.82 -0.85 -3.11
CA ILE A 7 11.58 -1.43 -3.52
C ILE A 7 10.89 -0.45 -4.44
N SER A 8 10.41 -0.94 -5.57
CA SER A 8 9.71 -0.06 -6.49
C SER A 8 8.38 0.37 -5.86
N LEU A 9 7.91 1.54 -6.25
CA LEU A 9 6.67 2.07 -5.72
C LEU A 9 5.50 1.14 -6.06
N GLU A 10 5.54 0.60 -7.25
CA GLU A 10 4.50 -0.31 -7.69
C GLU A 10 4.43 -1.55 -6.79
N LYS A 11 5.59 -2.09 -6.46
CA LYS A 11 5.65 -3.27 -5.61
C LYS A 11 5.16 -2.95 -4.21
N TYR A 12 5.50 -1.79 -3.71
CA TYR A 12 5.09 -1.38 -2.39
C TYR A 12 3.57 -1.26 -2.32
N ILE A 13 2.97 -0.67 -3.35
CA ILE A 13 1.53 -0.54 -3.41
C ILE A 13 0.86 -1.92 -3.46
N GLU A 14 1.41 -2.82 -4.24
CA GLU A 14 0.89 -4.17 -4.31
C GLU A 14 0.91 -4.84 -2.95
N ASP A 15 2.02 -4.69 -2.24
CA ASP A 15 2.14 -5.31 -0.93
C ASP A 15 1.12 -4.74 0.05
N LEU A 16 0.93 -3.43 0.03
CA LEU A 16 -0.03 -2.80 0.91
C LEU A 16 -1.44 -3.26 0.59
N GLU A 17 -1.77 -3.36 -0.68
CA GLU A 17 -3.09 -3.83 -1.07
C GLU A 17 -3.30 -5.27 -0.64
N HIS A 18 -2.26 -6.06 -0.73
CA HIS A 18 -2.35 -7.45 -0.31
C HIS A 18 -2.62 -7.55 1.19
N PHE A 19 -1.88 -6.80 1.98
CA PHE A 19 -2.09 -6.79 3.42
C PHE A 19 -3.46 -6.24 3.79
N TYR A 20 -3.89 -5.20 3.09
CA TYR A 20 -5.21 -4.64 3.32
C TYR A 20 -6.28 -5.69 3.12
N LYS A 21 -6.17 -6.45 2.04
CA LYS A 21 -7.13 -7.48 1.73
C LYS A 21 -7.14 -8.58 2.80
N LEU A 22 -5.95 -8.98 3.23
CA LEU A 22 -5.83 -10.02 4.25
C LEU A 22 -6.46 -9.58 5.56
N TYR A 23 -6.16 -8.35 5.98
CA TYR A 23 -6.70 -7.83 7.22
C TYR A 23 -8.20 -7.66 7.12
N SER A 24 -8.68 -7.22 5.98
CA SER A 24 -10.10 -7.03 5.79
C SER A 24 -10.85 -8.35 5.92
N LEU A 25 -10.28 -9.40 5.37
CA LEU A 25 -10.90 -10.73 5.46
C LEU A 25 -10.84 -11.29 6.86
N SER A 26 -9.79 -10.96 7.60
CA SER A 26 -9.62 -11.47 8.96
C SER A 26 -10.43 -10.70 9.97
N ASP A 27 -10.85 -9.49 9.62
CA ASP A 27 -11.51 -8.62 10.58
C ASP A 27 -12.99 -8.98 10.64
N THR A 28 -13.37 -9.75 11.63
CA THR A 28 -14.75 -10.15 11.77
C THR A 28 -15.52 -9.27 12.75
N ASN A 29 -14.81 -8.51 13.57
CA ASN A 29 -15.44 -7.67 14.57
C ASN A 29 -15.31 -6.19 14.32
N GLY A 30 -14.60 -5.82 13.28
CA GLY A 30 -14.37 -4.41 13.01
C GLY A 30 -13.29 -3.80 13.86
N ASP A 31 -12.48 -4.63 14.52
CA ASP A 31 -11.43 -4.13 15.40
C ASP A 31 -10.31 -3.49 14.61
N MET A 32 -10.16 -3.85 13.35
CA MET A 32 -9.06 -3.33 12.54
C MET A 32 -9.49 -2.21 11.63
N ALA A 33 -10.63 -1.60 11.93
CA ALA A 33 -11.15 -0.55 11.06
C ALA A 33 -10.16 0.60 10.92
N GLU A 34 -9.50 0.97 12.00
CA GLU A 34 -8.54 2.07 11.96
C GLU A 34 -7.34 1.69 11.12
N GLU A 35 -6.83 0.49 11.31
CA GLU A 35 -5.71 0.04 10.51
C GLU A 35 -6.07 -0.01 9.03
N LEU A 36 -7.26 -0.50 8.74
CA LEU A 36 -7.70 -0.57 7.36
C LEU A 36 -7.82 0.81 6.74
N MET A 37 -8.30 1.77 7.51
CA MET A 37 -8.40 3.14 7.04
C MET A 37 -7.01 3.70 6.74
N ILE A 38 -6.05 3.42 7.61
CA ILE A 38 -4.69 3.90 7.40
C ILE A 38 -4.11 3.29 6.12
N TYR A 39 -4.34 2.00 5.91
CA TYR A 39 -3.86 1.36 4.69
C TYR A 39 -4.51 1.98 3.45
N GLU A 40 -5.80 2.26 3.52
CA GLU A 40 -6.49 2.88 2.41
C GLU A 40 -5.87 4.23 2.07
N CYS A 41 -5.61 5.04 3.09
CA CYS A 41 -5.00 6.35 2.87
C CYS A 41 -3.60 6.21 2.28
N LEU A 42 -2.82 5.29 2.80
CA LEU A 42 -1.47 5.07 2.29
C LEU A 42 -1.50 4.63 0.84
N ILE A 43 -2.36 3.69 0.52
CA ILE A 43 -2.46 3.19 -0.84
C ILE A 43 -2.86 4.31 -1.78
N SER A 44 -3.82 5.12 -1.37
CA SER A 44 -4.29 6.23 -2.20
C SER A 44 -3.17 7.23 -2.44
N TRP A 45 -2.45 7.59 -1.38
CA TRP A 45 -1.33 8.52 -1.51
C TRP A 45 -0.26 7.99 -2.44
N LEU A 46 0.07 6.71 -2.28
CA LEU A 46 1.13 6.13 -3.08
C LEU A 46 0.73 6.05 -4.55
N LYS A 47 -0.53 5.79 -4.81
CA LYS A 47 -1.00 5.76 -6.18
C LYS A 47 -0.96 7.15 -6.81
N GLU A 48 -1.30 8.17 -6.03
CA GLU A 48 -1.19 9.53 -6.52
C GLU A 48 0.26 9.88 -6.82
N LEU A 49 1.15 9.47 -5.95
CA LEU A 49 2.57 9.74 -6.15
C LEU A 49 3.08 9.02 -7.39
N GLN A 50 2.64 7.79 -7.56
CA GLN A 50 3.05 7.02 -8.73
C GLN A 50 2.60 7.69 -10.01
N GLU A 51 1.38 8.17 -10.01
CA GLU A 51 0.84 8.85 -11.17
C GLU A 51 1.59 10.15 -11.44
N TYR A 52 1.88 10.88 -10.37
CA TYR A 52 2.59 12.15 -10.49
C TYR A 52 3.98 11.92 -11.08
N ARG A 53 4.69 10.92 -10.57
CA ARG A 53 6.03 10.62 -11.06
C ARG A 53 6.00 10.17 -12.53
N SER A 54 4.98 9.40 -12.88
CA SER A 54 4.84 8.94 -14.24
C SER A 54 4.63 10.11 -15.19
N LYS A 55 3.86 11.08 -14.76
CA LYS A 55 3.62 12.23 -15.61
C LYS A 55 4.84 13.11 -15.76
N ASN A 56 5.67 13.15 -14.74
CA ASN A 56 6.83 14.02 -14.77
C ASN A 56 8.06 13.40 -15.37
N GLU A 57 7.95 12.19 -15.81
CA GLU A 57 9.06 11.60 -16.51
C GLU A 57 8.90 11.78 -17.96
#